data_3f54c6ddf44c70dec193e366c910b3a2
#
_entry.id   3f54c6ddf44c70dec193e366c910b3a2
#
_cell.length_a   1.000
_cell.length_b   1.000
_cell.length_c   1.000
_cell.angle_alpha   90.00
_cell.angle_beta   90.00
_cell.angle_gamma   90.00
#
_symmetry.space_group_name_H-M   'P 1'
#
loop_
_entity.id
_entity.type
_entity.pdbx_description
1 polymer ?
#
loop_
_entity_poly.entity_id
_entity_poly.type
_entity_poly.pdbx_seq_one_letter_code
_entity_poly.pdbx_strand_id
1 'polypeptide(L)'
;MVDTNRKNKWGVDRFDLEQAMMAVAMTQDDIVLLSEMAYEKDWSQDKVINAWLGLSILLEARTLKQEEIYSKLLMLDQYRPNEDEW
;
A
#
# COMPACT_ATOMS: atom_id res chain seq x y z
N MET A 1 26.68 -0.38 -13.20
CA MET A 1 25.80 0.34 -12.34
C MET A 1 24.36 -0.15 -12.43
N VAL A 2 23.71 -0.22 -11.33
CA VAL A 2 22.36 -0.74 -11.34
C VAL A 2 21.36 0.38 -11.60
N ASP A 3 20.48 0.13 -12.52
CA ASP A 3 19.42 1.06 -12.84
C ASP A 3 18.28 0.83 -11.84
N THR A 4 18.10 1.78 -10.93
CA THR A 4 17.14 1.63 -9.87
C THR A 4 15.70 1.67 -10.37
N ASN A 5 15.51 2.14 -11.59
CA ASN A 5 14.17 2.19 -12.18
C ASN A 5 13.88 0.96 -13.03
N ARG A 6 14.82 0.06 -13.10
CA ARG A 6 14.66 -1.11 -13.90
C ARG A 6 13.76 -2.11 -13.20
N LYS A 7 12.72 -2.51 -13.86
CA LYS A 7 11.81 -3.46 -13.28
C LYS A 7 12.34 -4.88 -13.43
N ASN A 8 12.01 -5.71 -12.47
CA ASN A 8 12.38 -7.11 -12.57
C ASN A 8 11.44 -7.81 -13.55
N LYS A 9 11.59 -9.12 -13.68
CA LYS A 9 10.80 -9.82 -14.70
C LYS A 9 9.33 -9.90 -14.37
N TRP A 10 8.94 -9.48 -13.18
CA TRP A 10 7.53 -9.41 -12.80
C TRP A 10 6.98 -8.00 -12.94
N GLY A 11 7.75 -7.10 -13.50
CA GLY A 11 7.25 -5.77 -13.80
C GLY A 11 7.24 -4.80 -12.63
N VAL A 12 7.98 -5.08 -11.58
CA VAL A 12 8.04 -4.18 -10.43
C VAL A 12 9.50 -3.92 -10.06
N ASP A 13 9.73 -2.80 -9.39
CA ASP A 13 11.05 -2.46 -8.89
C ASP A 13 10.92 -1.82 -7.51
N ARG A 14 12.06 -1.42 -6.98
CA ARG A 14 12.08 -0.81 -5.65
C ARG A 14 11.24 0.44 -5.57
N PHE A 15 11.24 1.20 -6.65
CA PHE A 15 10.45 2.42 -6.67
C PHE A 15 8.97 2.10 -6.51
N ASP A 16 8.50 1.05 -7.19
CA ASP A 16 7.10 0.64 -7.05
C ASP A 16 6.78 0.28 -5.60
N LEU A 17 7.69 -0.42 -4.94
CA LEU A 17 7.49 -0.78 -3.55
C LEU A 17 7.45 0.46 -2.67
N GLU A 18 8.38 1.38 -2.89
CA GLU A 18 8.41 2.60 -2.10
C GLU A 18 7.13 3.40 -2.26
N GLN A 19 6.61 3.47 -3.49
CA GLN A 19 5.36 4.17 -3.72
C GLN A 19 4.20 3.50 -3.00
N ALA A 20 4.18 2.16 -3.01
CA ALA A 20 3.12 1.43 -2.33
C ALA A 20 3.20 1.63 -0.83
N MET A 21 4.40 1.65 -0.28
CA MET A 21 4.59 1.88 1.14
C MET A 21 4.15 3.29 1.54
N MET A 22 4.45 4.27 0.68
CA MET A 22 4.01 5.63 0.94
C MET A 22 2.49 5.74 0.92
N ALA A 23 1.84 5.01 0.02
CA ALA A 23 0.39 5.02 -0.04
C ALA A 23 -0.22 4.48 1.26
N VAL A 24 0.38 3.43 1.81
CA VAL A 24 -0.08 2.90 3.09
C VAL A 24 0.14 3.92 4.21
N ALA A 25 1.30 4.57 4.21
CA ALA A 25 1.61 5.56 5.24
C ALA A 25 0.66 6.75 5.17
N MET A 26 0.25 7.16 3.96
CA MET A 26 -0.68 8.28 3.80
C MET A 26 -2.02 7.99 4.47
N THR A 27 -2.35 6.73 4.64
CA THR A 27 -3.62 6.39 5.28
C THR A 27 -3.65 6.89 6.73
N GLN A 28 -2.51 6.94 7.40
CA GLN A 28 -2.47 7.49 8.75
C GLN A 28 -2.82 8.97 8.76
N ASP A 29 -2.32 9.72 7.78
CA ASP A 29 -2.68 11.12 7.66
C ASP A 29 -4.16 11.28 7.36
N ASP A 30 -4.72 10.37 6.56
CA ASP A 30 -6.13 10.40 6.25
C ASP A 30 -6.97 10.18 7.52
N ILE A 31 -6.52 9.28 8.39
CA ILE A 31 -7.21 9.02 9.64
C ILE A 31 -7.24 10.28 10.50
N VAL A 32 -6.10 10.94 10.62
CA VAL A 32 -6.01 12.16 11.39
C VAL A 32 -6.93 13.23 10.81
N LEU A 33 -6.88 13.39 9.50
CA LEU A 33 -7.71 14.39 8.85
C LEU A 33 -9.19 14.12 9.08
N LEU A 34 -9.62 12.88 8.89
CA LEU A 34 -11.03 12.56 9.10
C LEU A 34 -11.46 12.77 10.53
N SER A 35 -10.59 12.43 11.47
CA SER A 35 -10.90 12.63 12.89
C SER A 35 -11.06 14.11 13.23
N GLU A 36 -10.16 14.92 12.68
CA GLU A 36 -10.23 16.37 12.91
C GLU A 36 -11.49 16.96 12.32
N MET A 37 -11.81 16.57 11.09
CA MET A 37 -12.98 17.09 10.41
C MET A 37 -14.27 16.64 11.10
N ALA A 38 -14.29 15.40 11.55
CA ALA A 38 -15.48 14.90 12.25
C ALA A 38 -15.73 15.70 13.51
N TYR A 39 -14.68 16.05 14.22
CA TYR A 39 -14.79 16.82 15.44
C TYR A 39 -15.17 18.27 15.13
N GLU A 40 -14.46 18.89 14.22
CA GLU A 40 -14.64 20.32 13.94
C GLU A 40 -15.99 20.62 13.29
N LYS A 41 -16.46 19.71 12.44
CA LYS A 41 -17.70 19.91 11.70
C LYS A 41 -18.88 19.22 12.36
N ASP A 42 -18.65 18.57 13.49
CA ASP A 42 -19.69 17.89 14.25
C ASP A 42 -20.47 16.92 13.36
N TRP A 43 -19.74 16.03 12.69
CA TRP A 43 -20.35 15.05 11.82
C TRP A 43 -21.26 14.12 12.61
N SER A 44 -22.34 13.69 11.99
CA SER A 44 -23.23 12.71 12.59
C SER A 44 -22.46 11.39 12.77
N GLN A 45 -22.96 10.57 13.69
CA GLN A 45 -22.37 9.28 13.93
C GLN A 45 -22.38 8.41 12.66
N ASP A 46 -23.48 8.47 11.91
CA ASP A 46 -23.56 7.70 10.68
C ASP A 46 -22.48 8.12 9.69
N LYS A 47 -22.26 9.43 9.58
CA LYS A 47 -21.25 9.91 8.64
C LYS A 47 -19.86 9.47 9.08
N VAL A 48 -19.58 9.50 10.37
CA VAL A 48 -18.30 9.06 10.89
C VAL A 48 -18.08 7.58 10.60
N ILE A 49 -19.09 6.77 10.85
CA ILE A 49 -19.00 5.34 10.59
C ILE A 49 -18.75 5.06 9.13
N ASN A 50 -19.49 5.74 8.25
CA ASN A 50 -19.31 5.54 6.82
C ASN A 50 -17.94 5.96 6.35
N ALA A 51 -17.41 7.06 6.89
CA ALA A 51 -16.06 7.51 6.55
C ALA A 51 -15.03 6.49 6.99
N TRP A 52 -15.18 5.95 8.17
CA TRP A 52 -14.24 4.93 8.67
C TRP A 52 -14.29 3.65 7.86
N LEU A 53 -15.50 3.23 7.47
CA LEU A 53 -15.63 2.04 6.64
C LEU A 53 -14.95 2.24 5.31
N GLY A 54 -15.17 3.41 4.68
CA GLY A 54 -14.52 3.72 3.43
C GLY A 54 -13.01 3.73 3.55
N LEU A 55 -12.52 4.32 4.65
CA LEU A 55 -11.08 4.40 4.86
C LEU A 55 -10.49 3.02 5.09
N SER A 56 -11.18 2.15 5.83
CA SER A 56 -10.65 0.81 6.08
C SER A 56 -10.59 0.00 4.80
N ILE A 57 -11.56 0.17 3.91
CA ILE A 57 -11.50 -0.50 2.61
C ILE A 57 -10.33 0.02 1.79
N LEU A 58 -10.12 1.32 1.82
CA LEU A 58 -9.00 1.91 1.11
C LEU A 58 -7.67 1.42 1.66
N LEU A 59 -7.57 1.33 2.98
CA LEU A 59 -6.35 0.81 3.59
C LEU A 59 -6.11 -0.64 3.20
N GLU A 60 -7.16 -1.43 3.17
CA GLU A 60 -7.03 -2.81 2.74
C GLU A 60 -6.50 -2.89 1.32
N ALA A 61 -7.06 -2.07 0.42
CA ALA A 61 -6.62 -2.07 -0.97
C ALA A 61 -5.15 -1.66 -1.08
N ARG A 62 -4.74 -0.65 -0.33
CA ARG A 62 -3.36 -0.19 -0.36
C ARG A 62 -2.41 -1.25 0.19
N THR A 63 -2.83 -1.93 1.24
CA THR A 63 -2.02 -2.98 1.85
C THR A 63 -1.88 -4.16 0.91
N LEU A 64 -2.96 -4.56 0.26
CA LEU A 64 -2.90 -5.65 -0.70
C LEU A 64 -1.98 -5.31 -1.86
N LYS A 65 -2.04 -4.06 -2.30
CA LYS A 65 -1.15 -3.63 -3.38
C LYS A 65 0.31 -3.69 -2.95
N GLN A 66 0.57 -3.26 -1.74
CA GLN A 66 1.94 -3.32 -1.21
C GLN A 66 2.42 -4.76 -1.14
N GLU A 67 1.58 -5.66 -0.66
CA GLU A 67 1.93 -7.06 -0.53
C GLU A 67 2.19 -7.68 -1.90
N GLU A 68 1.37 -7.32 -2.87
CA GLU A 68 1.56 -7.83 -4.21
C GLU A 68 2.90 -7.41 -4.78
N ILE A 69 3.23 -6.14 -4.65
CA ILE A 69 4.49 -5.62 -5.16
C ILE A 69 5.66 -6.23 -4.40
N TYR A 70 5.53 -6.33 -3.10
CA TYR A 70 6.58 -6.91 -2.27
C TYR A 70 6.84 -8.37 -2.67
N SER A 71 5.77 -9.13 -2.87
CA SER A 71 5.90 -10.51 -3.27
C SER A 71 6.59 -10.63 -4.61
N LYS A 72 6.25 -9.75 -5.55
CA LYS A 72 6.86 -9.80 -6.86
C LYS A 72 8.34 -9.43 -6.81
N LEU A 73 8.69 -8.49 -5.93
CA LEU A 73 10.10 -8.15 -5.78
C LEU A 73 10.89 -9.28 -5.18
N LEU A 74 10.26 -10.04 -4.29
CA LEU A 74 10.93 -11.13 -3.58
C LEU A 74 10.51 -12.48 -4.12
N MET A 75 10.08 -12.51 -5.35
CA MET A 75 9.68 -13.76 -5.98
C MET A 75 10.77 -14.80 -5.91
N LEU A 76 11.97 -14.34 -5.78
CA LEU A 76 13.10 -15.22 -5.64
C LEU A 76 12.86 -16.29 -4.56
N ASP A 77 12.28 -15.87 -3.46
CA ASP A 77 12.03 -16.77 -2.36
C ASP A 77 11.05 -17.86 -2.72
N GLN A 78 10.13 -17.54 -3.59
CA GLN A 78 9.08 -18.48 -3.96
C GLN A 78 9.50 -19.44 -5.05
N TYR A 79 10.55 -19.08 -5.76
CA TYR A 79 11.04 -19.91 -6.84
C TYR A 79 12.32 -20.62 -6.50
N ARG A 80 12.48 -20.79 -5.25
CA ARG A 80 13.69 -21.38 -4.74
C ARG A 80 14.04 -22.70 -5.38
N PRO A 81 13.08 -23.59 -5.62
CA PRO A 81 13.41 -24.86 -6.21
C PRO A 81 13.97 -24.73 -7.61
N ASN A 82 13.77 -23.60 -8.23
CA ASN A 82 14.21 -23.37 -9.60
C ASN A 82 15.15 -22.21 -9.68
N GLU A 83 16.04 -22.15 -8.76
CA GLU A 83 16.93 -20.99 -8.66
C GLU A 83 17.76 -20.79 -9.90
N ASP A 84 18.01 -21.82 -10.62
CA ASP A 84 18.81 -21.67 -11.81
C ASP A 84 18.17 -20.72 -12.82
N GLU A 85 16.95 -20.30 -12.58
CA GLU A 85 16.31 -19.28 -13.39
C GLU A 85 16.76 -17.90 -13.02
N TRP A 86 17.46 -17.78 -11.97
CA TRP A 86 17.89 -16.49 -11.48
C TRP A 86 19.32 -16.20 -11.91
#